data_cead0258e32421c4b18238c12e09a3ff
#
_entry.id   cead0258e32421c4b18238c12e09a3ff
#
_cell.length_a   1.000
_cell.length_b   1.000
_cell.length_c   1.000
_cell.angle_alpha   90.00
_cell.angle_beta   90.00
_cell.angle_gamma   90.00
#
_symmetry.space_group_name_H-M   'P 1'
#
loop_
_entity.id
_entity.type
_entity.pdbx_description
1 polymer ?
#
loop_
_entity_poly.entity_id
_entity_poly.type
_entity_poly.pdbx_seq_one_letter_code
_entity_poly.pdbx_strand_id
1 'polypeptide(L)'
;MVEEKENLGHYKVGSLPTLFYVPDFITDSDQSLLLNNIYEAPASKWKMLKNRRLQNWGGVVHEKGLLPQVLPPWLTNLTQKICDESGLFPSPMNHVLINEYQPNQGIMPHQDGPAYFPVVAILSLESPVVMNFTPHARFKQDSQDDVDKDSDFEIGKDKWLDEHHPFSVLLMPRSLLIFKDKAYSDYLHGIKDCTLHCYNGAVNETQALKHKESEGDFFNLEDAALDTTGKEEYKNISRTSNRVSLTCRLVPKVHKNLFRF
;
A
#
# COMPACT_ATOMS: atom_id res chain seq x y z
N MET A 1 12.58 26.13 -12.55
CA MET A 1 12.97 24.73 -12.72
C MET A 1 13.10 24.17 -11.33
N VAL A 2 12.14 23.38 -10.90
CA VAL A 2 12.19 22.68 -9.60
C VAL A 2 13.18 21.55 -9.84
N GLU A 3 14.29 21.51 -9.12
CA GLU A 3 15.14 20.34 -9.03
C GLU A 3 14.24 19.18 -8.59
N GLU A 4 13.95 18.25 -9.52
CA GLU A 4 13.43 16.96 -9.16
C GLU A 4 14.43 16.36 -8.19
N LYS A 5 14.01 16.20 -6.92
CA LYS A 5 14.84 15.57 -5.92
C LYS A 5 15.21 14.18 -6.45
N GLU A 6 16.45 14.01 -6.86
CA GLU A 6 17.04 12.79 -7.48
C GLU A 6 16.82 11.51 -6.64
N ASN A 7 16.20 11.66 -5.46
CA ASN A 7 16.22 10.66 -4.42
C ASN A 7 15.16 9.54 -4.59
N LEU A 8 14.00 9.82 -5.18
CA LEU A 8 12.92 8.81 -5.26
C LEU A 8 13.10 7.81 -6.41
N GLY A 9 13.83 8.18 -7.46
CA GLY A 9 14.09 7.31 -8.62
C GLY A 9 14.77 5.98 -8.25
N HIS A 10 15.61 5.96 -7.22
CA HIS A 10 16.30 4.77 -6.74
C HIS A 10 15.39 3.75 -6.04
N TYR A 11 14.23 4.19 -5.58
CA TYR A 11 13.24 3.38 -4.87
C TYR A 11 12.11 2.87 -5.77
N LYS A 12 12.21 3.12 -7.07
CA LYS A 12 11.25 2.63 -8.04
C LYS A 12 11.33 1.11 -8.15
N VAL A 13 10.19 0.44 -8.13
CA VAL A 13 10.09 -1.02 -8.19
C VAL A 13 9.07 -1.47 -9.22
N GLY A 14 9.31 -2.65 -9.81
CA GLY A 14 8.45 -3.21 -10.85
C GLY A 14 8.50 -2.49 -12.18
N SER A 15 7.62 -2.90 -13.09
CA SER A 15 7.51 -2.35 -14.44
C SER A 15 6.70 -1.04 -14.51
N LEU A 16 5.85 -0.78 -13.50
CA LEU A 16 5.10 0.47 -13.42
C LEU A 16 5.99 1.60 -12.90
N PRO A 17 6.17 2.69 -13.67
CA PRO A 17 7.08 3.77 -13.29
C PRO A 17 6.65 4.57 -12.05
N THR A 18 5.56 4.22 -11.43
CA THR A 18 4.82 5.01 -10.45
C THR A 18 4.60 4.27 -9.13
N LEU A 19 5.39 3.23 -8.92
CA LEU A 19 5.45 2.46 -7.68
C LEU A 19 6.83 2.62 -7.05
N PHE A 20 6.88 3.10 -5.80
CA PHE A 20 8.13 3.36 -5.06
C PHE A 20 8.08 2.61 -3.72
N TYR A 21 9.15 1.90 -3.43
CA TYR A 21 9.32 1.18 -2.16
C TYR A 21 10.60 1.67 -1.47
N VAL A 22 10.43 2.33 -0.32
CA VAL A 22 11.53 2.85 0.50
C VAL A 22 11.67 1.97 1.73
N PRO A 23 12.70 1.09 1.79
CA PRO A 23 12.96 0.31 3.00
C PRO A 23 13.47 1.22 4.11
N ASP A 24 13.20 0.86 5.36
CA ASP A 24 13.65 1.59 6.57
C ASP A 24 13.47 3.12 6.48
N PHE A 25 12.31 3.54 5.97
CA PHE A 25 11.94 4.96 5.89
C PHE A 25 11.95 5.66 7.25
N ILE A 26 11.70 4.91 8.30
CA ILE A 26 11.78 5.34 9.69
C ILE A 26 12.68 4.41 10.49
N THR A 27 13.23 4.90 11.59
CA THR A 27 14.04 4.14 12.54
C THR A 27 13.18 3.26 13.46
N ASP A 28 13.81 2.32 14.19
CA ASP A 28 13.13 1.52 15.22
C ASP A 28 12.56 2.39 16.35
N SER A 29 13.28 3.45 16.73
CA SER A 29 12.81 4.41 17.73
C SER A 29 11.59 5.18 17.24
N ASP A 30 11.57 5.59 15.97
CA ASP A 30 10.39 6.23 15.38
C ASP A 30 9.20 5.26 15.33
N GLN A 31 9.43 4.01 14.96
CA GLN A 31 8.39 2.97 14.98
C GLN A 31 7.81 2.80 16.37
N SER A 32 8.65 2.68 17.38
CA SER A 32 8.23 2.54 18.79
C SER A 32 7.41 3.74 19.24
N LEU A 33 7.84 4.96 18.90
CA LEU A 33 7.11 6.18 19.22
C LEU A 33 5.73 6.24 18.52
N LEU A 34 5.66 5.85 17.24
CA LEU A 34 4.39 5.79 16.51
C LEU A 34 3.44 4.77 17.13
N LEU A 35 3.91 3.56 17.43
CA LEU A 35 3.10 2.51 18.04
C LEU A 35 2.59 2.94 19.44
N ASN A 36 3.40 3.56 20.26
CA ASN A 36 2.97 4.10 21.55
C ASN A 36 1.82 5.10 21.37
N ASN A 37 1.97 6.10 20.49
CA ASN A 37 0.90 7.07 20.22
C ASN A 37 -0.39 6.40 19.68
N ILE A 38 -0.26 5.36 18.84
CA ILE A 38 -1.39 4.64 18.28
C ILE A 38 -2.15 3.87 19.36
N TYR A 39 -1.43 3.17 20.24
CA TYR A 39 -2.06 2.34 21.27
C TYR A 39 -2.51 3.12 22.51
N GLU A 40 -1.88 4.26 22.81
CA GLU A 40 -2.34 5.20 23.84
C GLU A 40 -3.59 6.00 23.43
N ALA A 41 -3.96 5.97 22.15
CA ALA A 41 -5.19 6.62 21.70
C ALA A 41 -6.42 6.03 22.43
N PRO A 42 -7.42 6.86 22.78
CA PRO A 42 -8.63 6.39 23.47
C PRO A 42 -9.31 5.23 22.72
N ALA A 43 -9.88 4.28 23.45
CA ALA A 43 -10.57 3.11 22.87
C ALA A 43 -11.66 3.53 21.85
N SER A 44 -12.31 4.67 22.06
CA SER A 44 -13.31 5.25 21.14
C SER A 44 -12.75 5.67 19.77
N LYS A 45 -11.42 5.81 19.63
CA LYS A 45 -10.77 6.03 18.33
C LYS A 45 -10.75 4.78 17.46
N TRP A 46 -10.77 3.61 18.09
CA TRP A 46 -10.76 2.35 17.37
C TRP A 46 -12.16 1.97 16.86
N LYS A 47 -12.27 1.74 15.58
CA LYS A 47 -13.45 1.17 14.92
C LYS A 47 -13.17 -0.26 14.51
N MET A 48 -13.95 -1.20 15.05
CA MET A 48 -13.87 -2.60 14.66
C MET A 48 -14.56 -2.83 13.31
N LEU A 49 -13.90 -3.52 12.42
CA LEU A 49 -14.43 -4.06 11.17
C LEU A 49 -14.33 -5.59 11.18
N LYS A 50 -14.90 -6.25 10.17
CA LYS A 50 -14.89 -7.73 10.10
C LYS A 50 -13.47 -8.31 10.14
N ASN A 51 -12.54 -7.75 9.37
CA ASN A 51 -11.20 -8.31 9.12
C ASN A 51 -10.07 -7.34 9.51
N ARG A 52 -10.30 -6.36 10.37
CA ARG A 52 -9.31 -5.44 10.94
C ARG A 52 -9.96 -4.48 11.92
N ARG A 53 -9.15 -3.74 12.67
CA ARG A 53 -9.63 -2.51 13.33
C ARG A 53 -8.86 -1.30 12.81
N LEU A 54 -9.44 -0.12 12.94
CA LEU A 54 -8.85 1.09 12.40
C LEU A 54 -9.07 2.32 13.29
N GLN A 55 -8.16 3.30 13.12
CA GLN A 55 -8.34 4.67 13.59
C GLN A 55 -8.40 5.60 12.38
N ASN A 56 -9.31 6.57 12.42
CA ASN A 56 -9.41 7.63 11.41
C ASN A 56 -8.93 8.96 12.00
N TRP A 57 -7.97 9.60 11.33
CA TRP A 57 -7.34 10.85 11.71
C TRP A 57 -7.41 11.86 10.57
N GLY A 58 -7.57 13.15 10.94
CA GLY A 58 -7.68 14.25 9.98
C GLY A 58 -9.10 14.64 9.63
N GLY A 59 -10.10 13.85 10.06
CA GLY A 59 -11.51 14.19 9.90
C GLY A 59 -12.31 13.16 9.12
N VAL A 60 -13.48 13.58 8.60
CA VAL A 60 -14.38 12.72 7.85
C VAL A 60 -14.29 13.05 6.37
N VAL A 61 -13.92 12.05 5.57
CA VAL A 61 -13.88 12.17 4.11
C VAL A 61 -15.27 11.84 3.55
N HIS A 62 -15.78 12.73 2.73
CA HIS A 62 -17.03 12.61 2.00
C HIS A 62 -16.75 12.80 0.50
N GLU A 63 -17.64 12.39 -0.38
CA GLU A 63 -17.51 12.59 -1.83
C GLU A 63 -17.25 14.06 -2.24
N LYS A 64 -17.74 15.01 -1.44
CA LYS A 64 -17.56 16.46 -1.65
C LYS A 64 -16.26 17.01 -1.06
N GLY A 65 -15.49 16.22 -0.31
CA GLY A 65 -14.24 16.64 0.32
C GLY A 65 -14.12 16.25 1.79
N LEU A 66 -13.17 16.85 2.49
CA LEU A 66 -12.84 16.60 3.89
C LEU A 66 -13.56 17.56 4.82
N LEU A 67 -14.20 17.01 5.85
CA LEU A 67 -14.53 17.69 7.09
C LEU A 67 -13.33 17.59 8.01
N PRO A 68 -12.51 18.64 8.14
CA PRO A 68 -11.23 18.51 8.76
C PRO A 68 -11.32 18.40 10.29
N GLN A 69 -10.46 17.58 10.84
CA GLN A 69 -10.01 17.59 12.22
C GLN A 69 -8.50 17.77 12.22
N VAL A 70 -7.98 18.50 13.18
CA VAL A 70 -6.53 18.71 13.29
C VAL A 70 -5.84 17.37 13.54
N LEU A 71 -4.81 17.07 12.77
CA LEU A 71 -3.93 15.95 13.04
C LEU A 71 -3.09 16.23 14.30
N PRO A 72 -2.84 15.21 15.14
CA PRO A 72 -1.92 15.37 16.25
C PRO A 72 -0.49 15.62 15.73
N PRO A 73 0.38 16.27 16.54
CA PRO A 73 1.73 16.63 16.11
C PRO A 73 2.55 15.47 15.55
N TRP A 74 2.44 14.27 16.12
CA TRP A 74 3.18 13.08 15.64
C TRP A 74 2.76 12.62 14.24
N LEU A 75 1.47 12.77 13.85
CA LEU A 75 1.03 12.52 12.48
C LEU A 75 1.36 13.69 11.55
N THR A 76 1.28 14.92 12.03
CA THR A 76 1.70 16.08 11.23
C THR A 76 3.18 15.98 10.85
N ASN A 77 4.06 15.63 11.80
CA ASN A 77 5.47 15.44 11.53
C ASN A 77 5.72 14.31 10.51
N LEU A 78 5.03 13.18 10.65
CA LEU A 78 5.15 12.08 9.70
C LEU A 78 4.69 12.48 8.30
N THR A 79 3.52 13.10 8.16
CA THR A 79 2.99 13.50 6.84
C THR A 79 3.83 14.58 6.19
N GLN A 80 4.44 15.48 6.99
CA GLN A 80 5.40 16.47 6.52
C GLN A 80 6.66 15.78 5.99
N LYS A 81 7.25 14.85 6.76
CA LYS A 81 8.43 14.07 6.35
C LYS A 81 8.19 13.34 5.02
N ILE A 82 7.06 12.62 4.88
CA ILE A 82 6.72 11.92 3.64
C ILE A 82 6.57 12.92 2.47
N CYS A 83 5.94 14.06 2.68
CA CYS A 83 5.78 15.09 1.65
C CYS A 83 7.13 15.65 1.20
N ASP A 84 8.00 16.01 2.14
CA ASP A 84 9.29 16.63 1.86
C ASP A 84 10.28 15.68 1.18
N GLU A 85 10.30 14.42 1.62
CA GLU A 85 11.25 13.44 1.09
C GLU A 85 10.77 12.87 -0.25
N SER A 86 9.45 12.70 -0.46
CA SER A 86 8.95 12.17 -1.72
C SER A 86 8.84 13.24 -2.82
N GLY A 87 8.48 14.47 -2.47
CA GLY A 87 8.20 15.53 -3.43
C GLY A 87 6.98 15.26 -4.32
N LEU A 88 6.15 14.24 -3.99
CA LEU A 88 5.02 13.81 -4.83
C LEU A 88 3.68 14.44 -4.44
N PHE A 89 3.61 15.09 -3.29
CA PHE A 89 2.40 15.73 -2.80
C PHE A 89 2.52 17.25 -2.89
N PRO A 90 1.48 17.97 -3.33
CA PRO A 90 1.50 19.44 -3.40
C PRO A 90 1.48 20.11 -2.02
N SER A 91 1.13 19.36 -0.98
CA SER A 91 1.15 19.76 0.42
C SER A 91 1.15 18.52 1.31
N PRO A 92 1.50 18.62 2.60
CA PRO A 92 1.40 17.50 3.54
C PRO A 92 0.02 16.88 3.54
N MET A 93 -0.04 15.57 3.70
CA MET A 93 -1.29 14.83 3.74
C MET A 93 -2.09 15.22 4.99
N ASN A 94 -3.41 15.35 4.82
CA ASN A 94 -4.34 15.82 5.84
C ASN A 94 -5.30 14.74 6.35
N HIS A 95 -5.15 13.51 5.85
CA HIS A 95 -5.95 12.37 6.26
C HIS A 95 -5.07 11.13 6.42
N VAL A 96 -5.15 10.49 7.60
CA VAL A 96 -4.40 9.26 7.91
C VAL A 96 -5.35 8.21 8.44
N LEU A 97 -5.37 7.06 7.78
CA LEU A 97 -6.09 5.89 8.22
C LEU A 97 -5.08 4.87 8.78
N ILE A 98 -5.19 4.57 10.06
CA ILE A 98 -4.35 3.57 10.72
C ILE A 98 -5.13 2.28 10.77
N ASN A 99 -4.60 1.23 10.17
CA ASN A 99 -5.20 -0.10 10.20
C ASN A 99 -4.31 -1.05 11.00
N GLU A 100 -4.93 -1.87 11.83
CA GLU A 100 -4.30 -2.99 12.50
C GLU A 100 -4.94 -4.29 12.02
N TYR A 101 -4.10 -5.24 11.66
CA TYR A 101 -4.47 -6.56 11.16
C TYR A 101 -3.85 -7.65 12.04
N GLN A 102 -4.66 -8.56 12.53
CA GLN A 102 -4.17 -9.80 13.12
C GLN A 102 -3.61 -10.75 12.04
N PRO A 103 -2.87 -11.82 12.41
CA PRO A 103 -2.21 -12.70 11.44
C PRO A 103 -3.10 -13.23 10.30
N ASN A 104 -4.36 -13.54 10.58
CA ASN A 104 -5.33 -14.07 9.60
C ASN A 104 -6.29 -12.99 9.05
N GLN A 105 -6.00 -11.72 9.24
CA GLN A 105 -6.82 -10.62 8.77
C GLN A 105 -6.22 -9.93 7.55
N GLY A 106 -7.07 -9.33 6.72
CA GLY A 106 -6.67 -8.66 5.50
C GLY A 106 -7.65 -7.58 5.08
N ILE A 107 -7.52 -7.15 3.85
CA ILE A 107 -8.43 -6.20 3.21
C ILE A 107 -8.68 -6.63 1.76
N MET A 108 -9.94 -6.69 1.38
CA MET A 108 -10.32 -7.03 0.00
C MET A 108 -9.69 -6.04 -1.00
N PRO A 109 -9.39 -6.49 -2.23
CA PRO A 109 -8.93 -5.61 -3.29
C PRO A 109 -9.89 -4.43 -3.49
N HIS A 110 -9.34 -3.21 -3.44
CA HIS A 110 -10.12 -1.97 -3.55
C HIS A 110 -9.26 -0.85 -4.16
N GLN A 111 -9.92 0.19 -4.63
CA GLN A 111 -9.30 1.48 -4.94
C GLN A 111 -9.64 2.50 -3.87
N ASP A 112 -8.78 3.50 -3.71
CA ASP A 112 -9.10 4.66 -2.89
C ASP A 112 -10.17 5.53 -3.57
N GLY A 113 -10.99 6.18 -2.76
CA GLY A 113 -12.10 6.98 -3.26
C GLY A 113 -11.67 8.24 -4.03
N PRO A 114 -12.55 8.81 -4.87
CA PRO A 114 -12.23 9.92 -5.77
C PRO A 114 -11.99 11.27 -5.07
N ALA A 115 -12.24 11.34 -3.77
CA ALA A 115 -11.99 12.55 -2.99
C ALA A 115 -10.50 12.80 -2.71
N TYR A 116 -9.65 11.78 -2.89
CA TYR A 116 -8.23 11.86 -2.62
C TYR A 116 -7.44 12.37 -3.82
N PHE A 117 -6.34 13.07 -3.54
CA PHE A 117 -5.27 13.30 -4.51
C PHE A 117 -4.70 11.94 -4.94
N PRO A 118 -4.44 11.70 -6.26
CA PRO A 118 -4.15 10.37 -6.78
C PRO A 118 -2.73 9.87 -6.47
N VAL A 119 -2.30 10.03 -5.23
CA VAL A 119 -1.06 9.49 -4.67
C VAL A 119 -1.36 8.96 -3.27
N VAL A 120 -0.92 7.75 -2.97
CA VAL A 120 -1.06 7.11 -1.66
C VAL A 120 0.30 6.77 -1.11
N ALA A 121 0.52 7.06 0.17
CA ALA A 121 1.68 6.64 0.92
C ALA A 121 1.26 5.71 2.06
N ILE A 122 1.85 4.52 2.14
CA ILE A 122 1.56 3.51 3.17
C ILE A 122 2.83 3.20 3.94
N LEU A 123 2.88 3.62 5.20
CA LEU A 123 3.93 3.22 6.14
C LEU A 123 3.53 1.91 6.82
N SER A 124 4.41 0.92 6.82
CA SER A 124 4.19 -0.39 7.44
C SER A 124 4.94 -0.51 8.75
N LEU A 125 4.31 -1.04 9.79
CA LEU A 125 4.86 -1.24 11.14
C LEU A 125 4.64 -2.68 11.60
N GLU A 126 5.45 -3.13 12.56
CA GLU A 126 5.41 -4.40 13.29
C GLU A 126 5.75 -5.63 12.42
N SER A 127 4.81 -6.17 11.66
CA SER A 127 5.07 -7.40 10.90
C SER A 127 4.96 -7.22 9.39
N PRO A 128 5.71 -8.03 8.60
CA PRO A 128 5.66 -7.96 7.16
C PRO A 128 4.34 -8.50 6.59
N VAL A 129 4.03 -8.08 5.36
CA VAL A 129 2.86 -8.57 4.63
C VAL A 129 3.09 -8.49 3.12
N VAL A 130 2.39 -9.31 2.35
CA VAL A 130 2.32 -9.16 0.90
C VAL A 130 1.05 -8.42 0.51
N MET A 131 1.21 -7.29 -0.17
CA MET A 131 0.12 -6.54 -0.79
C MET A 131 0.03 -6.91 -2.27
N ASN A 132 -1.18 -7.30 -2.70
CA ASN A 132 -1.44 -7.68 -4.07
C ASN A 132 -2.09 -6.53 -4.83
N PHE A 133 -1.63 -6.30 -6.04
CA PHE A 133 -2.21 -5.37 -7.00
C PHE A 133 -2.83 -6.19 -8.14
N THR A 134 -4.13 -6.05 -8.32
CA THR A 134 -4.88 -6.75 -9.37
C THR A 134 -5.49 -5.73 -10.32
N PRO A 135 -5.41 -5.91 -11.64
CA PRO A 135 -6.03 -4.98 -12.58
C PRO A 135 -7.51 -4.79 -12.29
N HIS A 136 -8.00 -3.56 -12.43
CA HIS A 136 -9.41 -3.25 -12.27
C HIS A 136 -10.26 -4.03 -13.29
N ALA A 137 -11.47 -4.45 -12.90
CA ALA A 137 -12.33 -5.29 -13.74
C ALA A 137 -12.60 -4.70 -15.14
N ARG A 138 -12.57 -3.36 -15.29
CA ARG A 138 -12.71 -2.69 -16.60
C ARG A 138 -11.63 -3.07 -17.63
N PHE A 139 -10.49 -3.63 -17.17
CA PHE A 139 -9.41 -4.12 -18.03
C PHE A 139 -9.42 -5.63 -18.22
N LYS A 140 -10.35 -6.34 -17.57
CA LYS A 140 -10.64 -7.74 -17.83
C LYS A 140 -11.67 -7.78 -18.95
N GLN A 141 -11.26 -7.60 -20.20
CA GLN A 141 -12.19 -7.79 -21.32
C GLN A 141 -12.48 -9.26 -21.54
N ASP A 142 -13.77 -9.54 -21.64
CA ASP A 142 -14.53 -10.66 -22.16
C ASP A 142 -13.71 -11.62 -23.05
N SER A 143 -13.18 -12.67 -22.41
CA SER A 143 -12.80 -13.89 -23.10
C SER A 143 -13.96 -14.90 -23.15
N GLN A 144 -15.18 -14.41 -23.05
CA GLN A 144 -16.42 -15.19 -23.26
C GLN A 144 -17.42 -14.31 -24.00
N ASP A 145 -17.46 -14.45 -25.28
CA ASP A 145 -18.55 -14.47 -26.22
C ASP A 145 -18.04 -13.94 -27.57
N ASP A 146 -17.82 -14.83 -28.48
CA ASP A 146 -18.14 -14.77 -29.90
C ASP A 146 -17.20 -15.69 -30.69
N VAL A 147 -17.62 -16.95 -30.76
CA VAL A 147 -17.33 -17.77 -31.93
C VAL A 147 -18.32 -17.33 -33.01
N ASP A 148 -17.95 -16.28 -33.76
CA ASP A 148 -18.42 -16.18 -35.15
C ASP A 148 -17.47 -15.27 -35.97
N LYS A 149 -16.85 -15.94 -36.88
CA LYS A 149 -16.31 -15.71 -38.21
C LYS A 149 -16.13 -14.30 -38.77
N ASP A 150 -14.94 -14.20 -39.38
CA ASP A 150 -14.59 -13.38 -40.57
C ASP A 150 -14.61 -11.85 -40.39
N SER A 151 -13.49 -11.29 -39.97
CA SER A 151 -12.93 -10.15 -40.70
C SER A 151 -11.49 -9.84 -40.25
N ASP A 152 -10.58 -9.72 -41.22
CA ASP A 152 -9.20 -9.27 -41.12
C ASP A 152 -9.12 -7.87 -40.49
N PHE A 153 -8.99 -7.79 -39.16
CA PHE A 153 -8.52 -6.58 -38.45
C PHE A 153 -7.98 -6.95 -37.04
N GLU A 154 -6.99 -7.84 -37.03
CA GLU A 154 -6.26 -8.21 -35.79
C GLU A 154 -5.01 -7.32 -35.58
N ILE A 155 -5.16 -6.02 -35.38
CA ILE A 155 -4.07 -5.20 -34.89
C ILE A 155 -4.62 -4.24 -33.83
N GLY A 156 -4.72 -4.67 -32.59
CA GLY A 156 -5.06 -3.76 -31.49
C GLY A 156 -5.53 -4.39 -30.19
N LYS A 157 -6.10 -5.59 -30.18
CA LYS A 157 -6.70 -6.19 -28.98
C LYS A 157 -5.68 -6.82 -28.03
N ASP A 158 -4.61 -7.40 -28.53
CA ASP A 158 -3.62 -8.10 -27.70
C ASP A 158 -2.66 -7.16 -26.93
N LYS A 159 -2.49 -5.93 -27.41
CA LYS A 159 -1.54 -4.97 -26.83
C LYS A 159 -2.00 -4.41 -25.47
N TRP A 160 -3.32 -4.39 -25.20
CA TRP A 160 -3.88 -3.90 -23.93
C TRP A 160 -3.91 -4.97 -22.85
N LEU A 161 -4.04 -6.24 -23.19
CA LEU A 161 -3.97 -7.39 -22.28
C LEU A 161 -2.54 -7.58 -21.76
N ASP A 162 -1.53 -7.22 -22.54
CA ASP A 162 -0.11 -7.35 -22.20
C ASP A 162 0.40 -6.25 -21.24
N GLU A 163 -0.36 -5.17 -21.05
CA GLU A 163 0.07 -4.04 -20.22
C GLU A 163 -0.38 -4.11 -18.74
N HIS A 164 -1.37 -4.96 -18.40
CA HIS A 164 -1.97 -4.99 -17.05
C HIS A 164 -1.85 -6.37 -16.39
N HIS A 165 -0.64 -6.75 -15.98
CA HIS A 165 -0.43 -7.96 -15.19
C HIS A 165 -0.63 -7.72 -13.70
N PRO A 166 -1.23 -8.67 -12.95
CA PRO A 166 -1.23 -8.60 -11.50
C PRO A 166 0.20 -8.69 -10.96
N PHE A 167 0.48 -7.99 -9.89
CA PHE A 167 1.76 -8.03 -9.20
C PHE A 167 1.59 -7.94 -7.70
N SER A 168 2.64 -8.23 -6.95
CA SER A 168 2.66 -8.12 -5.51
C SER A 168 3.87 -7.32 -5.02
N VAL A 169 3.74 -6.75 -3.82
CA VAL A 169 4.77 -5.99 -3.12
C VAL A 169 4.94 -6.57 -1.73
N LEU A 170 6.17 -6.89 -1.36
CA LEU A 170 6.54 -7.30 -0.01
C LEU A 170 6.76 -6.05 0.85
N LEU A 171 5.88 -5.83 1.84
CA LEU A 171 5.94 -4.69 2.74
C LEU A 171 6.59 -5.13 4.06
N MET A 172 7.84 -4.75 4.26
CA MET A 172 8.56 -4.97 5.50
C MET A 172 8.20 -3.90 6.54
N PRO A 173 8.38 -4.16 7.84
CA PRO A 173 8.26 -3.13 8.87
C PRO A 173 9.15 -1.92 8.57
N ARG A 174 8.72 -0.74 8.99
CA ARG A 174 9.39 0.55 8.78
C ARG A 174 9.49 1.00 7.32
N SER A 175 9.02 0.20 6.37
CA SER A 175 9.03 0.57 4.95
C SER A 175 7.87 1.48 4.57
N LEU A 176 8.13 2.34 3.57
CA LEU A 176 7.14 3.21 2.95
C LEU A 176 6.89 2.74 1.51
N LEU A 177 5.64 2.42 1.21
CA LEU A 177 5.18 2.22 -0.17
C LEU A 177 4.46 3.48 -0.64
N ILE A 178 4.86 4.02 -1.81
CA ILE A 178 4.11 5.09 -2.49
C ILE A 178 3.70 4.60 -3.87
N PHE A 179 2.44 4.84 -4.23
CA PHE A 179 1.95 4.54 -5.58
C PHE A 179 1.02 5.64 -6.09
N LYS A 180 1.08 5.87 -7.40
CA LYS A 180 0.36 6.91 -8.13
C LYS A 180 0.08 6.50 -9.57
N ASP A 181 -0.56 7.37 -10.35
CA ASP A 181 -0.85 7.20 -11.77
C ASP A 181 -1.51 5.83 -12.07
N LYS A 182 -0.98 5.02 -12.99
CA LYS A 182 -1.53 3.72 -13.36
C LYS A 182 -1.68 2.77 -12.15
N ALA A 183 -0.71 2.75 -11.23
CA ALA A 183 -0.82 1.91 -10.02
C ALA A 183 -1.99 2.32 -9.12
N TYR A 184 -2.35 3.62 -9.11
CA TYR A 184 -3.49 4.16 -8.38
C TYR A 184 -4.81 3.97 -9.13
N SER A 185 -4.85 4.27 -10.45
CA SER A 185 -6.10 4.33 -11.22
C SER A 185 -6.52 3.00 -11.83
N ASP A 186 -5.56 2.11 -12.16
CA ASP A 186 -5.83 0.93 -12.98
C ASP A 186 -5.81 -0.37 -12.18
N TYR A 187 -5.34 -0.32 -10.93
CA TYR A 187 -5.24 -1.47 -10.06
C TYR A 187 -6.08 -1.33 -8.79
N LEU A 188 -6.54 -2.48 -8.32
CA LEU A 188 -7.06 -2.67 -6.97
C LEU A 188 -5.92 -3.19 -6.11
N HIS A 189 -5.76 -2.67 -4.89
CA HIS A 189 -4.79 -3.17 -3.93
C HIS A 189 -5.48 -3.84 -2.75
N GLY A 190 -4.88 -4.92 -2.24
CA GLY A 190 -5.46 -5.69 -1.15
C GLY A 190 -4.45 -6.61 -0.46
N ILE A 191 -4.85 -7.15 0.68
CA ILE A 191 -4.08 -8.08 1.50
C ILE A 191 -4.95 -9.31 1.75
N LYS A 192 -4.44 -10.51 1.44
CA LYS A 192 -5.17 -11.76 1.69
C LYS A 192 -5.35 -11.99 3.20
N ASP A 193 -6.51 -12.49 3.58
CA ASP A 193 -6.87 -12.86 4.97
C ASP A 193 -6.42 -14.30 5.30
N CYS A 194 -5.11 -14.54 5.22
CA CYS A 194 -4.49 -15.81 5.59
C CYS A 194 -3.20 -15.58 6.38
N THR A 195 -2.73 -16.61 7.06
CA THR A 195 -1.53 -16.56 7.89
C THR A 195 -0.23 -16.79 7.11
N LEU A 196 -0.31 -17.35 5.90
CA LEU A 196 0.84 -17.63 5.07
C LEU A 196 0.75 -16.81 3.78
N HIS A 197 1.72 -15.94 3.54
CA HIS A 197 1.80 -15.12 2.34
C HIS A 197 2.99 -15.51 1.47
N CYS A 198 2.71 -15.96 0.25
CA CYS A 198 3.74 -16.19 -0.76
C CYS A 198 4.21 -14.84 -1.32
N TYR A 199 5.54 -14.63 -1.37
CA TYR A 199 6.15 -13.42 -1.94
C TYR A 199 7.03 -13.69 -3.17
N ASN A 200 7.00 -14.91 -3.70
CA ASN A 200 7.66 -15.24 -4.97
C ASN A 200 7.26 -14.24 -6.06
N GLY A 201 8.26 -13.64 -6.70
CA GLY A 201 8.03 -12.67 -7.76
C GLY A 201 7.42 -11.34 -7.29
N ALA A 202 7.47 -11.03 -5.99
CA ALA A 202 7.16 -9.66 -5.53
C ALA A 202 8.11 -8.67 -6.21
N VAL A 203 7.56 -7.61 -6.80
CA VAL A 203 8.33 -6.68 -7.65
C VAL A 203 9.47 -5.96 -6.92
N ASN A 204 9.47 -6.00 -5.59
CA ASN A 204 10.50 -5.43 -4.71
C ASN A 204 11.22 -6.47 -3.86
N GLU A 205 11.15 -7.76 -4.18
CA GLU A 205 11.71 -8.84 -3.37
C GLU A 205 13.17 -8.55 -2.96
N THR A 206 14.01 -8.23 -3.93
CA THR A 206 15.43 -7.94 -3.68
C THR A 206 15.64 -6.74 -2.75
N GLN A 207 14.86 -5.66 -2.93
CA GLN A 207 14.98 -4.45 -2.11
C GLN A 207 14.49 -4.70 -0.69
N ALA A 208 13.40 -5.45 -0.54
CA ALA A 208 12.81 -5.76 0.76
C ALA A 208 13.71 -6.68 1.61
N LEU A 209 14.45 -7.60 0.98
CA LEU A 209 15.29 -8.58 1.69
C LEU A 209 16.71 -8.10 1.97
N LYS A 210 17.26 -7.14 1.22
CA LYS A 210 18.62 -6.61 1.42
C LYS A 210 18.85 -6.08 2.85
N HIS A 211 17.84 -5.53 3.50
CA HIS A 211 17.92 -4.98 4.85
C HIS A 211 17.82 -6.05 5.95
N LYS A 212 17.48 -7.29 5.61
CA LYS A 212 17.37 -8.40 6.57
C LYS A 212 18.73 -8.90 7.06
N GLU A 213 19.76 -8.82 6.24
CA GLU A 213 21.11 -9.33 6.58
C GLU A 213 21.79 -8.56 7.72
N SER A 214 21.29 -7.35 8.06
CA SER A 214 21.83 -6.50 9.14
C SER A 214 21.11 -6.65 10.48
N GLU A 215 19.92 -7.21 10.51
CA GLU A 215 19.10 -7.38 11.72
C GLU A 215 18.73 -8.86 11.87
N GLY A 216 19.42 -9.58 12.75
CA GLY A 216 19.24 -11.02 12.96
C GLY A 216 17.77 -11.47 13.07
N ASP A 217 17.47 -12.57 12.46
CA ASP A 217 16.27 -13.40 12.41
C ASP A 217 15.11 -13.10 13.40
N PHE A 218 14.22 -12.16 13.08
CA PHE A 218 12.95 -12.00 13.81
C PHE A 218 11.70 -12.34 12.99
N PHE A 219 11.82 -12.61 11.70
CA PHE A 219 10.68 -12.98 10.88
C PHE A 219 10.89 -14.42 10.35
N ASN A 220 9.94 -15.30 10.66
CA ASN A 220 9.89 -16.65 10.10
C ASN A 220 9.63 -16.57 8.58
N LEU A 221 10.66 -16.22 7.82
CA LEU A 221 10.69 -16.50 6.40
C LEU A 221 11.03 -17.97 6.32
N GLU A 222 10.05 -18.80 6.06
CA GLU A 222 10.25 -20.20 5.76
C GLU A 222 10.87 -20.25 4.36
N ASP A 223 12.21 -20.37 4.30
CA ASP A 223 12.86 -20.90 3.13
C ASP A 223 12.34 -22.34 3.00
N ALA A 224 11.54 -22.59 1.99
CA ALA A 224 11.00 -23.91 1.76
C ALA A 224 12.18 -24.89 1.64
N ALA A 225 12.23 -25.89 2.54
CA ALA A 225 13.18 -26.98 2.44
C ALA A 225 13.07 -27.58 1.03
N LEU A 226 14.20 -27.77 0.37
CA LEU A 226 14.34 -28.43 -0.92
C LEU A 226 13.44 -29.68 -0.98
N ASP A 227 12.34 -29.59 -1.71
CA ASP A 227 11.64 -30.78 -2.14
C ASP A 227 12.52 -31.45 -3.22
N THR A 228 12.91 -32.67 -2.99
CA THR A 228 13.77 -33.49 -3.85
C THR A 228 13.15 -33.79 -5.23
N THR A 229 12.03 -33.15 -5.58
CA THR A 229 11.28 -33.39 -6.82
C THR A 229 11.39 -32.27 -7.86
N GLY A 230 12.25 -31.24 -7.67
CA GLY A 230 12.53 -30.21 -8.70
C GLY A 230 11.36 -29.22 -8.93
N LYS A 231 10.45 -29.08 -7.99
CA LYS A 231 9.39 -28.04 -8.04
C LYS A 231 9.88 -26.72 -7.49
N GLU A 232 9.39 -25.63 -8.07
CA GLU A 232 9.70 -24.25 -7.69
C GLU A 232 9.59 -24.05 -6.18
N GLU A 233 10.64 -23.50 -5.60
CA GLU A 233 10.78 -23.19 -4.19
C GLU A 233 9.85 -22.00 -3.86
N TYR A 234 8.77 -22.25 -3.10
CA TYR A 234 7.85 -21.19 -2.69
C TYR A 234 8.43 -20.44 -1.47
N LYS A 235 8.69 -19.16 -1.65
CA LYS A 235 9.12 -18.25 -0.60
C LYS A 235 7.89 -17.68 0.12
N ASN A 236 7.75 -17.99 1.40
CA ASN A 236 6.59 -17.63 2.20
C ASN A 236 6.97 -16.79 3.42
N ILE A 237 6.04 -15.93 3.86
CA ILE A 237 6.08 -15.27 5.15
C ILE A 237 4.98 -15.87 6.02
N SER A 238 5.34 -16.35 7.22
CA SER A 238 4.40 -16.72 8.25
C SER A 238 4.03 -15.48 9.08
N ARG A 239 2.76 -15.09 9.04
CA ARG A 239 2.21 -13.96 9.80
C ARG A 239 1.86 -14.44 11.20
N THR A 240 2.73 -14.19 12.18
CA THR A 240 2.59 -14.64 13.57
C THR A 240 2.23 -13.52 14.53
N SER A 241 2.37 -12.27 14.13
CA SER A 241 2.08 -11.08 14.92
C SER A 241 1.21 -10.07 14.17
N ASN A 242 0.71 -9.08 14.89
CA ASN A 242 -0.10 -8.02 14.29
C ASN A 242 0.73 -7.20 13.30
N ARG A 243 0.06 -6.63 12.31
CA ARG A 243 0.58 -5.61 11.42
C ARG A 243 -0.17 -4.32 11.63
N VAL A 244 0.54 -3.23 11.78
CA VAL A 244 -0.03 -1.88 11.75
C VAL A 244 0.39 -1.17 10.47
N SER A 245 -0.50 -0.40 9.87
CA SER A 245 -0.17 0.46 8.73
C SER A 245 -0.82 1.82 8.83
N LEU A 246 -0.09 2.84 8.40
CA LEU A 246 -0.58 4.21 8.29
C LEU A 246 -0.74 4.52 6.80
N THR A 247 -1.99 4.62 6.34
CA THR A 247 -2.31 5.03 4.96
C THR A 247 -2.53 6.54 4.96
N CYS A 248 -1.53 7.27 4.45
CA CYS A 248 -1.49 8.72 4.41
C CYS A 248 -1.99 9.22 3.05
N ARG A 249 -2.97 10.11 3.07
CA ARG A 249 -3.64 10.63 1.86
C ARG A 249 -3.86 12.13 1.97
N LEU A 250 -3.87 12.80 0.82
CA LEU A 250 -4.27 14.20 0.72
C LEU A 250 -5.69 14.28 0.17
N VAL A 251 -6.56 15.00 0.88
CA VAL A 251 -7.86 15.42 0.37
C VAL A 251 -7.76 16.89 -0.03
N PRO A 252 -7.71 17.24 -1.32
CA PRO A 252 -7.48 18.62 -1.77
C PRO A 252 -8.62 19.56 -1.39
N LYS A 253 -9.86 19.05 -1.39
CA LYS A 253 -11.04 19.85 -1.11
C LYS A 253 -11.40 19.75 0.37
N VAL A 254 -11.17 20.84 1.12
CA VAL A 254 -11.44 20.93 2.55
C VAL A 254 -12.61 21.88 2.79
N HIS A 255 -13.63 21.44 3.54
CA HIS A 255 -14.81 22.24 3.89
C HIS A 255 -14.68 22.79 5.30
N LYS A 256 -14.63 24.11 5.43
CA LYS A 256 -14.58 24.78 6.74
C LYS A 256 -15.91 24.71 7.52
N ASN A 257 -17.04 24.55 6.82
CA ASN A 257 -18.38 24.45 7.44
C ASN A 257 -19.27 23.57 6.58
N LEU A 258 -19.79 22.45 7.13
CA LEU A 258 -20.84 21.63 6.49
C LEU A 258 -22.26 22.16 6.76
N PHE A 259 -22.40 23.09 7.66
CA PHE A 259 -23.68 23.68 8.05
C PHE A 259 -23.73 25.17 7.67
N ARG A 260 -23.90 25.44 6.38
CA ARG A 260 -24.70 26.61 5.96
C ARG A 260 -26.01 26.03 5.41
N PHE A 261 -27.00 26.08 6.25
CA PHE A 261 -28.41 25.98 5.85
C PHE A 261 -28.79 27.16 4.93
#